data_49b2bc25bdb1f5775a71f54dd6ec953c
#
_entry.id   49b2bc25bdb1f5775a71f54dd6ec953c
#
_cell.length_a   1.000
_cell.length_b   1.000
_cell.length_c   1.000
_cell.angle_alpha   90.00
_cell.angle_beta   90.00
_cell.angle_gamma   90.00
#
_symmetry.space_group_name_H-M   'P 1'
#
loop_
_entity.id
_entity.type
_entity.pdbx_description
1 polymer ?
#
loop_
_entity_poly.entity_id
_entity_poly.type
_entity_poly.pdbx_seq_one_letter_code
_entity_poly.pdbx_strand_id
1 'polypeptide(L)'
;MANDHIMILGVGNLLFSDEGFGVRVVEELERRYSFPDTVSIVDGGVLGVSLLGVMSEADQLIVVDVIRNKGVPGDLYRLEGDAIPERIRAKNSLHQIDFLEALTLCQAMEKVPEAVILGVEPEDINTLSTELTATTKNRMEDVIRMVLGELERLGVPCHDKGADDHVPCNPI
;
A
#
# COMPACT_ATOMS: atom_id res chain seq x y z
N MET A 1 21.09 17.22 2.55
CA MET A 1 19.76 16.80 2.98
C MET A 1 19.69 15.30 2.84
N ALA A 2 19.38 14.61 3.89
CA ALA A 2 19.07 13.19 3.76
C ALA A 2 17.82 13.12 2.86
N ASN A 3 17.87 12.33 1.78
CA ASN A 3 16.68 12.03 1.02
C ASN A 3 15.83 11.12 1.90
N ASP A 4 14.61 11.55 2.23
CA ASP A 4 13.69 10.75 2.99
C ASP A 4 13.48 9.39 2.30
N HIS A 5 13.57 8.32 3.06
CA HIS A 5 13.29 6.99 2.55
C HIS A 5 11.79 6.74 2.58
N ILE A 6 11.21 6.51 1.41
CA ILE A 6 9.79 6.26 1.24
C ILE A 6 9.59 4.76 1.03
N MET A 7 8.70 4.18 1.82
CA MET A 7 8.33 2.77 1.67
C MET A 7 6.87 2.66 1.23
N ILE A 8 6.64 1.89 0.17
CA ILE A 8 5.31 1.47 -0.27
C ILE A 8 5.11 0.04 0.21
N LEU A 9 4.16 -0.16 1.10
CA LEU A 9 3.92 -1.44 1.77
C LEU A 9 2.54 -1.99 1.38
N GLY A 10 2.51 -3.14 0.72
CA GLY A 10 1.29 -3.89 0.47
C GLY A 10 1.03 -4.87 1.61
N VAL A 11 -0.14 -4.79 2.22
CA VAL A 11 -0.55 -5.66 3.33
C VAL A 11 -1.75 -6.51 2.92
N GLY A 12 -1.82 -7.73 3.41
CA GLY A 12 -2.96 -8.60 3.19
C GLY A 12 -2.60 -10.07 2.98
N ASN A 13 -3.63 -10.91 2.85
CA ASN A 13 -3.50 -12.33 2.67
C ASN A 13 -3.99 -12.76 1.28
N LEU A 14 -3.07 -13.19 0.43
CA LEU A 14 -3.37 -13.64 -0.95
C LEU A 14 -4.29 -14.87 -1.03
N LEU A 15 -4.53 -15.57 0.06
CA LEU A 15 -5.36 -16.77 0.08
C LEU A 15 -6.85 -16.47 0.31
N PHE A 16 -7.20 -15.24 0.70
CA PHE A 16 -8.58 -14.88 1.07
C PHE A 16 -9.14 -13.75 0.20
N SER A 17 -9.27 -13.99 -1.09
CA SER A 17 -9.91 -13.10 -2.06
C SER A 17 -9.43 -11.65 -1.92
N ASP A 18 -10.30 -10.69 -1.59
CA ASP A 18 -9.97 -9.27 -1.52
C ASP A 18 -8.95 -8.90 -0.45
N GLU A 19 -8.72 -9.76 0.55
CA GLU A 19 -7.65 -9.57 1.53
C GLU A 19 -6.26 -9.46 0.87
N GLY A 20 -6.07 -10.04 -0.31
CA GLY A 20 -4.84 -9.94 -1.09
C GLY A 20 -4.66 -8.64 -1.87
N PHE A 21 -5.62 -7.72 -1.82
CA PHE A 21 -5.63 -6.52 -2.66
C PHE A 21 -4.36 -5.67 -2.52
N GLY A 22 -3.93 -5.37 -1.29
CA GLY A 22 -2.74 -4.53 -1.05
C GLY A 22 -1.47 -5.13 -1.66
N VAL A 23 -1.28 -6.43 -1.52
CA VAL A 23 -0.14 -7.16 -2.12
C VAL A 23 -0.22 -7.10 -3.64
N ARG A 24 -1.40 -7.32 -4.23
CA ARG A 24 -1.59 -7.24 -5.69
C ARG A 24 -1.30 -5.85 -6.26
N VAL A 25 -1.64 -4.80 -5.53
CA VAL A 25 -1.34 -3.41 -5.95
C VAL A 25 0.17 -3.17 -5.98
N VAL A 26 0.91 -3.60 -4.97
CA VAL A 26 2.37 -3.39 -4.95
C VAL A 26 3.09 -4.26 -5.98
N GLU A 27 2.62 -5.47 -6.26
CA GLU A 27 3.09 -6.30 -7.37
C GLU A 27 2.93 -5.57 -8.73
N GLU A 28 1.76 -4.95 -8.97
CA GLU A 28 1.51 -4.19 -10.20
C GLU A 28 2.36 -2.92 -10.29
N LEU A 29 2.56 -2.21 -9.17
CA LEU A 29 3.45 -1.05 -9.12
C LEU A 29 4.88 -1.44 -9.50
N GLU A 30 5.41 -2.50 -8.90
CA GLU A 30 6.76 -2.99 -9.18
C GLU A 30 6.91 -3.44 -10.64
N ARG A 31 5.89 -4.08 -11.20
CA ARG A 31 5.90 -4.55 -12.58
C ARG A 31 5.86 -3.40 -13.60
N ARG A 32 5.10 -2.34 -13.32
CA ARG A 32 4.77 -1.29 -14.31
C ARG A 32 5.63 -0.05 -14.21
N TYR A 33 6.17 0.24 -13.03
CA TYR A 33 6.88 1.49 -12.77
C TYR A 33 8.30 1.25 -12.26
N SER A 34 9.19 2.17 -12.56
CA SER A 34 10.50 2.28 -11.94
C SER A 34 10.54 3.50 -11.01
N PHE A 35 11.19 3.32 -9.88
CA PHE A 35 11.30 4.33 -8.82
C PHE A 35 12.77 4.60 -8.52
N PRO A 36 13.11 5.78 -7.98
CA PRO A 36 14.46 6.06 -7.52
C PRO A 36 14.82 5.21 -6.29
N ASP A 37 16.11 5.10 -5.98
CA ASP A 37 16.64 4.30 -4.86
C ASP A 37 16.11 4.73 -3.48
N THR A 38 15.51 5.93 -3.39
CA THR A 38 14.87 6.43 -2.18
C THR A 38 13.48 5.82 -1.93
N VAL A 39 12.94 5.08 -2.89
CA VAL A 39 11.64 4.40 -2.77
C VAL A 39 11.84 2.90 -2.76
N SER A 40 11.34 2.24 -1.73
CA SER A 40 11.25 0.79 -1.65
C SER A 40 9.82 0.30 -1.74
N ILE A 41 9.62 -0.80 -2.45
CA ILE A 41 8.33 -1.50 -2.50
C ILE A 41 8.48 -2.80 -1.71
N VAL A 42 7.55 -3.04 -0.81
CA VAL A 42 7.58 -4.21 0.09
C VAL A 42 6.24 -4.93 0.05
N ASP A 43 6.29 -6.22 -0.25
CA ASP A 43 5.21 -7.15 0.04
C ASP A 43 5.26 -7.49 1.53
N GLY A 44 4.38 -6.87 2.30
CA GLY A 44 4.27 -7.10 3.74
C GLY A 44 3.45 -8.36 4.06
N GLY A 45 2.64 -8.83 3.12
CA GLY A 45 1.79 -10.00 3.32
C GLY A 45 1.07 -9.97 4.66
N VAL A 46 1.25 -11.03 5.44
CA VAL A 46 0.71 -11.22 6.81
C VAL A 46 1.80 -11.17 7.88
N LEU A 47 2.90 -10.46 7.65
CA LEU A 47 4.15 -10.58 8.41
C LEU A 47 4.13 -10.01 9.84
N GLY A 48 3.06 -9.32 10.27
CA GLY A 48 2.88 -8.90 11.64
C GLY A 48 4.07 -8.12 12.23
N VAL A 49 4.58 -8.57 13.38
CA VAL A 49 5.70 -7.94 14.12
C VAL A 49 6.98 -7.86 13.28
N SER A 50 7.16 -8.73 12.28
CA SER A 50 8.31 -8.68 11.37
C SER A 50 8.34 -7.41 10.53
N LEU A 51 7.21 -6.72 10.36
CA LEU A 51 7.13 -5.41 9.70
C LEU A 51 7.86 -4.32 10.46
N LEU A 52 8.05 -4.46 11.77
CA LEU A 52 8.68 -3.44 12.61
C LEU A 52 10.07 -3.07 12.11
N GLY A 53 10.90 -4.07 11.82
CA GLY A 53 12.27 -3.84 11.32
C GLY A 53 12.26 -3.08 10.00
N VAL A 54 11.38 -3.44 9.09
CA VAL A 54 11.25 -2.83 7.77
C VAL A 54 10.67 -1.41 7.88
N MET A 55 9.60 -1.22 8.66
CA MET A 55 8.96 0.08 8.85
C MET A 55 9.88 1.10 9.54
N SER A 56 10.76 0.65 10.45
CA SER A 56 11.69 1.53 11.17
C SER A 56 12.78 2.12 10.27
N GLU A 57 12.96 1.61 9.06
CA GLU A 57 13.89 2.15 8.06
C GLU A 57 13.28 3.26 7.20
N ALA A 58 11.95 3.41 7.22
CA ALA A 58 11.24 4.41 6.45
C ALA A 58 11.06 5.73 7.21
N ASP A 59 11.15 6.84 6.50
CA ASP A 59 10.76 8.18 6.98
C ASP A 59 9.30 8.46 6.60
N GLN A 60 8.88 8.00 5.41
CA GLN A 60 7.53 8.09 4.87
C GLN A 60 7.01 6.69 4.54
N LEU A 61 5.79 6.39 4.92
CA LEU A 61 5.17 5.08 4.72
C LEU A 61 3.83 5.21 4.00
N ILE A 62 3.73 4.60 2.83
CA ILE A 62 2.49 4.48 2.06
C ILE A 62 2.03 3.03 2.16
N VAL A 63 0.97 2.79 2.91
CA VAL A 63 0.40 1.45 3.09
C VAL A 63 -0.78 1.25 2.16
N VAL A 64 -0.83 0.11 1.50
CA VAL A 64 -1.97 -0.32 0.68
C VAL A 64 -2.59 -1.56 1.31
N ASP A 65 -3.89 -1.49 1.59
CA ASP A 65 -4.64 -2.56 2.25
C ASP A 65 -6.14 -2.49 1.87
N VAL A 66 -6.90 -3.50 2.23
CA VAL A 66 -8.36 -3.40 2.29
C VAL A 66 -8.78 -2.68 3.57
N ILE A 67 -9.79 -1.84 3.47
CA ILE A 67 -10.28 -1.04 4.60
C ILE A 67 -11.77 -1.31 4.79
N ARG A 68 -12.10 -2.04 5.86
CA ARG A 68 -13.48 -2.31 6.26
C ARG A 68 -14.02 -1.13 7.07
N ASN A 69 -14.81 -0.31 6.44
CA ASN A 69 -15.39 0.88 7.07
C ASN A 69 -16.92 0.89 7.05
N LYS A 70 -17.54 -0.27 6.82
CA LYS A 70 -18.99 -0.40 6.62
C LYS A 70 -19.51 0.44 5.45
N GLY A 71 -18.62 0.72 4.49
CA GLY A 71 -18.95 1.38 3.24
C GLY A 71 -19.53 0.42 2.21
N VAL A 72 -19.69 0.93 1.00
CA VAL A 72 -20.07 0.11 -0.14
C VAL A 72 -18.82 -0.57 -0.71
N PRO A 73 -18.86 -1.88 -1.03
CA PRO A 73 -17.73 -2.53 -1.70
C PRO A 73 -17.22 -1.72 -2.90
N GLY A 74 -15.91 -1.47 -2.92
CA GLY A 74 -15.27 -0.61 -3.92
C GLY A 74 -15.12 0.86 -3.52
N ASP A 75 -15.63 1.30 -2.38
CA ASP A 75 -15.33 2.63 -1.86
C ASP A 75 -13.83 2.78 -1.60
N LEU A 76 -13.27 3.94 -1.92
CA LEU A 76 -11.87 4.24 -1.76
C LEU A 76 -11.61 5.08 -0.50
N TYR A 77 -10.51 4.79 0.17
CA TYR A 77 -10.13 5.46 1.40
C TYR A 77 -8.70 5.95 1.37
N ARG A 78 -8.49 7.12 1.97
CA ARG A 78 -7.19 7.69 2.30
C ARG A 78 -7.19 8.10 3.77
N LEU A 79 -6.37 7.46 4.58
CA LEU A 79 -6.26 7.70 6.01
C LEU A 79 -4.85 8.17 6.36
N GLU A 80 -4.74 9.24 7.12
CA GLU A 80 -3.46 9.77 7.60
C GLU A 80 -3.54 10.22 9.06
N GLY A 81 -2.39 10.32 9.71
CA GLY A 81 -2.27 10.84 11.07
C GLY A 81 -3.13 10.11 12.09
N ASP A 82 -3.86 10.86 12.92
CA ASP A 82 -4.69 10.32 14.00
C ASP A 82 -5.90 9.50 13.52
N ALA A 83 -6.28 9.62 12.26
CA ALA A 83 -7.34 8.79 11.66
C ALA A 83 -6.94 7.31 11.57
N ILE A 84 -5.63 6.99 11.52
CA ILE A 84 -5.13 5.63 11.39
C ILE A 84 -5.43 4.78 12.63
N PRO A 85 -5.03 5.15 13.87
CA PRO A 85 -5.31 4.35 15.06
C PRO A 85 -6.79 4.17 15.34
N GLU A 86 -7.59 5.22 15.15
CA GLU A 86 -9.03 5.19 15.39
C GLU A 86 -9.74 4.20 14.48
N ARG A 87 -9.38 4.19 13.20
CA ARG A 87 -9.97 3.30 12.20
C ARG A 87 -9.51 1.85 12.34
N ILE A 88 -8.25 1.61 12.70
CA ILE A 88 -7.71 0.26 12.87
C ILE A 88 -8.28 -0.42 14.11
N ARG A 89 -8.43 0.30 15.23
CA ARG A 89 -9.05 -0.23 16.45
C ARG A 89 -10.50 -0.64 16.28
N ALA A 90 -11.22 0.00 15.35
CA ALA A 90 -12.61 -0.33 15.04
C ALA A 90 -12.78 -1.66 14.28
N LYS A 91 -11.68 -2.34 13.90
CA LYS A 91 -11.69 -3.48 13.00
C LYS A 91 -10.93 -4.67 13.57
N ASN A 92 -11.62 -5.80 13.64
CA ASN A 92 -11.10 -7.08 14.13
C ASN A 92 -10.37 -7.90 13.06
N SER A 93 -9.57 -7.30 12.19
CA SER A 93 -8.71 -8.10 11.31
C SER A 93 -7.32 -8.26 11.93
N LEU A 94 -6.80 -9.47 11.94
CA LEU A 94 -5.50 -9.80 12.52
C LEU A 94 -4.36 -8.97 11.90
N HIS A 95 -4.39 -8.72 10.59
CA HIS A 95 -3.35 -7.96 9.89
C HIS A 95 -3.28 -6.49 10.32
N GLN A 96 -4.44 -5.90 10.60
CA GLN A 96 -4.52 -4.50 11.02
C GLN A 96 -4.05 -4.32 12.47
N ILE A 97 -4.25 -5.34 13.31
CA ILE A 97 -3.72 -5.37 14.69
C ILE A 97 -2.20 -5.41 14.63
N ASP A 98 -1.63 -6.28 13.80
CA ASP A 98 -0.18 -6.43 13.65
C ASP A 98 0.48 -5.13 13.16
N PHE A 99 -0.15 -4.45 12.19
CA PHE A 99 0.33 -3.15 11.71
C PHE A 99 0.28 -2.08 12.81
N LEU A 100 -0.80 -2.02 13.59
CA LEU A 100 -0.94 -1.08 14.70
C LEU A 100 0.07 -1.38 15.82
N GLU A 101 0.32 -2.65 16.12
CA GLU A 101 1.36 -3.05 17.07
C GLU A 101 2.74 -2.63 16.59
N ALA A 102 3.07 -2.86 15.33
CA ALA A 102 4.33 -2.41 14.72
C ALA A 102 4.48 -0.88 14.79
N LEU A 103 3.42 -0.13 14.48
CA LEU A 103 3.42 1.33 14.59
C LEU A 103 3.59 1.81 16.03
N THR A 104 2.95 1.13 17.00
CA THR A 104 3.07 1.44 18.43
C THR A 104 4.49 1.17 18.93
N LEU A 105 5.13 0.10 18.46
CA LEU A 105 6.53 -0.21 18.78
C LEU A 105 7.49 0.82 18.15
N CYS A 106 7.22 1.27 16.92
CA CYS A 106 7.96 2.38 16.32
C CYS A 106 7.87 3.66 17.16
N GLN A 107 6.70 3.96 17.72
CA GLN A 107 6.51 5.08 18.64
C GLN A 107 7.37 4.93 19.90
N ALA A 108 7.43 3.72 20.48
CA ALA A 108 8.27 3.43 21.64
C ALA A 108 9.77 3.54 21.34
N MET A 109 10.18 3.35 20.09
CA MET A 109 11.57 3.50 19.63
C MET A 109 11.90 4.93 19.19
N GLU A 110 10.99 5.89 19.34
CA GLU A 110 11.12 7.29 18.89
C GLU A 110 11.39 7.45 17.38
N LYS A 111 11.04 6.43 16.60
CA LYS A 111 11.21 6.44 15.14
C LYS A 111 9.88 6.05 14.47
N VAL A 112 9.01 7.03 14.34
CA VAL A 112 7.69 6.87 13.71
C VAL A 112 7.73 7.44 12.31
N PRO A 113 7.55 6.63 11.26
CA PRO A 113 7.37 7.16 9.91
C PRO A 113 6.07 7.97 9.82
N GLU A 114 6.05 8.99 9.00
CA GLU A 114 4.80 9.59 8.57
C GLU A 114 4.07 8.59 7.67
N ALA A 115 2.85 8.22 8.04
CA ALA A 115 2.12 7.15 7.38
C ALA A 115 0.82 7.65 6.75
N VAL A 116 0.54 7.14 5.55
CA VAL A 116 -0.76 7.20 4.90
C VAL A 116 -1.21 5.78 4.55
N ILE A 117 -2.48 5.47 4.78
CA ILE A 117 -3.09 4.21 4.33
C ILE A 117 -4.04 4.51 3.20
N LEU A 118 -3.84 3.82 2.09
CA LEU A 118 -4.69 3.87 0.90
C LEU A 118 -5.37 2.53 0.75
N GLY A 119 -6.66 2.53 0.49
CA GLY A 119 -7.35 1.25 0.39
C GLY A 119 -8.73 1.31 -0.20
N VAL A 120 -9.33 0.13 -0.25
CA VAL A 120 -10.65 -0.11 -0.83
C VAL A 120 -11.53 -0.89 0.15
N GLU A 121 -12.83 -0.58 0.19
CA GLU A 121 -13.81 -1.41 0.89
C GLU A 121 -13.93 -2.76 0.17
N PRO A 122 -13.65 -3.88 0.84
CA PRO A 122 -13.72 -5.19 0.22
C PRO A 122 -15.17 -5.67 0.03
N GLU A 123 -15.37 -6.54 -0.94
CA GLU A 123 -16.63 -7.27 -1.12
C GLU A 123 -16.58 -8.63 -0.40
N ASP A 124 -15.48 -9.37 -0.51
CA ASP A 124 -15.28 -10.68 0.09
C ASP A 124 -13.87 -10.85 0.64
N ILE A 125 -13.78 -11.12 1.93
CA ILE A 125 -12.52 -11.40 2.64
C ILE A 125 -12.50 -12.76 3.33
N ASN A 126 -13.51 -13.58 3.12
CA ASN A 126 -13.68 -14.86 3.83
C ASN A 126 -13.53 -16.07 2.90
N THR A 127 -13.77 -15.90 1.61
CA THR A 127 -13.65 -16.99 0.65
C THR A 127 -12.19 -17.31 0.39
N LEU A 128 -11.83 -18.58 0.51
CA LEU A 128 -10.51 -19.09 0.15
C LEU A 128 -10.37 -19.04 -1.37
N SER A 129 -9.68 -18.02 -1.86
CA SER A 129 -9.44 -17.76 -3.27
C SER A 129 -8.24 -16.84 -3.43
N THR A 130 -7.44 -17.08 -4.46
CA THR A 130 -6.34 -16.20 -4.84
C THR A 130 -6.77 -15.08 -5.77
N GLU A 131 -8.05 -15.07 -6.20
CA GLU A 131 -8.60 -14.05 -7.08
C GLU A 131 -9.34 -12.98 -6.29
N LEU A 132 -9.14 -11.73 -6.70
CA LEU A 132 -9.94 -10.59 -6.22
C LEU A 132 -11.36 -10.67 -6.79
N THR A 133 -12.34 -10.15 -6.05
CA THR A 133 -13.67 -9.91 -6.62
C THR A 133 -13.58 -8.89 -7.77
N ALA A 134 -14.55 -8.93 -8.68
CA ALA A 134 -14.60 -7.97 -9.79
C ALA A 134 -14.68 -6.51 -9.29
N THR A 135 -15.37 -6.30 -8.18
CA THR A 135 -15.54 -4.98 -7.55
C THR A 135 -14.21 -4.37 -7.13
N THR A 136 -13.41 -5.09 -6.36
CA THR A 136 -12.11 -4.59 -5.90
C THR A 136 -11.08 -4.57 -7.01
N LYS A 137 -11.08 -5.56 -7.90
CA LYS A 137 -10.21 -5.60 -9.07
C LYS A 137 -10.37 -4.36 -9.96
N ASN A 138 -11.61 -3.90 -10.16
CA ASN A 138 -11.90 -2.69 -10.93
C ASN A 138 -11.38 -1.41 -10.26
N ARG A 139 -11.07 -1.43 -8.97
CA ARG A 139 -10.51 -0.30 -8.22
C ARG A 139 -8.98 -0.27 -8.17
N MET A 140 -8.32 -1.30 -8.68
CA MET A 140 -6.86 -1.39 -8.63
C MET A 140 -6.17 -0.18 -9.28
N GLU A 141 -6.62 0.24 -10.46
CA GLU A 141 -6.05 1.40 -11.15
C GLU A 141 -6.27 2.71 -10.38
N ASP A 142 -7.39 2.84 -9.70
CA ASP A 142 -7.68 4.02 -8.88
C ASP A 142 -6.70 4.08 -7.68
N VAL A 143 -6.46 2.96 -7.01
CA VAL A 143 -5.52 2.91 -5.88
C VAL A 143 -4.08 3.07 -6.34
N ILE A 144 -3.68 2.51 -7.47
CA ILE A 144 -2.36 2.77 -8.09
C ILE A 144 -2.18 4.28 -8.32
N ARG A 145 -3.16 4.97 -8.89
CA ARG A 145 -3.11 6.42 -9.07
C ARG A 145 -3.02 7.18 -7.74
N MET A 146 -3.68 6.70 -6.70
CA MET A 146 -3.55 7.29 -5.35
C MET A 146 -2.11 7.16 -4.82
N VAL A 147 -1.48 6.00 -4.97
CA VAL A 147 -0.07 5.79 -4.58
C VAL A 147 0.87 6.72 -5.35
N LEU A 148 0.71 6.79 -6.67
CA LEU A 148 1.52 7.69 -7.51
C LEU A 148 1.31 9.16 -7.13
N GLY A 149 0.09 9.55 -6.79
CA GLY A 149 -0.25 10.88 -6.30
C GLY A 149 0.42 11.21 -4.96
N GLU A 150 0.56 10.25 -4.04
CA GLU A 150 1.32 10.46 -2.81
C GLU A 150 2.82 10.67 -3.10
N LEU A 151 3.40 9.89 -4.01
CA LEU A 151 4.80 10.07 -4.41
C LEU A 151 5.01 11.44 -5.07
N GLU A 152 4.10 11.89 -5.93
CA GLU A 152 4.15 13.23 -6.53
C GLU A 152 4.11 14.33 -5.47
N ARG A 153 3.24 14.21 -4.45
CA ARG A 153 3.18 15.13 -3.30
C ARG A 153 4.47 15.17 -2.51
N LEU A 154 5.18 14.05 -2.42
CA LEU A 154 6.49 13.95 -1.78
C LEU A 154 7.64 14.39 -2.71
N GLY A 155 7.34 14.83 -3.93
CA GLY A 155 8.32 15.31 -4.90
C GLY A 155 9.16 14.18 -5.54
N VAL A 156 8.66 12.95 -5.54
CA VAL A 156 9.39 11.78 -6.05
C VAL A 156 8.90 11.43 -7.46
N PRO A 157 9.79 11.44 -8.46
CA PRO A 157 9.43 11.03 -9.81
C PRO A 157 9.26 9.51 -9.88
N CYS A 158 8.30 9.07 -10.70
CA CYS A 158 8.18 7.68 -11.12
C CYS A 158 8.12 7.62 -12.65
N HIS A 159 8.61 6.54 -13.22
CA HIS A 159 8.63 6.31 -14.66
C HIS A 159 7.82 5.07 -15.01
N ASP A 160 6.90 5.21 -15.95
CA ASP A 160 6.16 4.07 -16.51
C ASP A 160 7.09 3.29 -17.45
N LYS A 161 7.33 2.03 -17.16
CA LYS A 161 8.20 1.15 -17.96
C LYS A 161 7.65 0.91 -19.38
N GLY A 162 6.32 1.01 -19.56
CA GLY A 162 5.68 0.87 -20.86
C GLY A 162 5.78 2.12 -21.74
N ALA A 163 6.09 3.29 -21.18
CA ALA A 163 6.26 4.53 -21.94
C ALA A 163 7.62 4.61 -22.65
N ASP A 164 8.62 3.87 -22.17
CA ASP A 164 9.98 3.85 -22.74
C ASP A 164 10.08 2.98 -24.02
N ASP A 165 9.09 2.13 -24.32
CA ASP A 165 9.07 1.28 -25.53
C ASP A 165 8.60 1.99 -26.81
N HIS A 166 8.25 3.28 -26.73
CA HIS A 166 7.93 4.10 -27.90
C HIS A 166 9.11 4.98 -28.31
N VAL A 167 10.19 4.34 -28.77
CA VAL A 167 11.14 5.02 -29.67
C VAL A 167 10.45 5.12 -31.03
N PRO A 168 10.14 6.32 -31.54
CA PRO A 168 9.62 6.43 -32.89
C PRO A 168 10.72 5.96 -33.85
N CYS A 169 10.47 4.88 -34.58
CA CYS A 169 11.24 4.55 -35.77
C CYS A 169 11.12 5.74 -36.70
N ASN A 170 12.16 6.53 -36.76
CA ASN A 170 12.29 7.57 -37.76
C ASN A 170 12.63 6.87 -39.10
N PRO A 171 11.78 6.88 -40.14
CA PRO A 171 12.16 6.38 -41.42
C PRO A 171 13.19 7.34 -42.05
N ILE A 172 14.30 6.77 -42.44
CA ILE A 172 15.30 7.43 -43.30
C ILE A 172 14.69 7.69 -44.68
#